data_cd1c8244e23c6d8712c0817ab5f90c62
#
_entry.id   cd1c8244e23c6d8712c0817ab5f90c62
#
_cell.length_a   1.000
_cell.length_b   1.000
_cell.length_c   1.000
_cell.angle_alpha   90.00
_cell.angle_beta   90.00
_cell.angle_gamma   90.00
#
_symmetry.space_group_name_H-M   'P 1'
#
loop_
_entity.id
_entity.type
_entity.pdbx_description
1 polymer ?
#
loop_
_entity_poly.entity_id
_entity_poly.type
_entity_poly.pdbx_seq_one_letter_code
_entity_poly.pdbx_strand_id
1 'polypeptide(L)'
;MHKYALVVIDMQRGFLDPSSPLYIAGAADTVPACARAIDCCHRAGVPVVFAVRHYRADGSDVERARYDVWAKGGKPLSETCPASMSDAWPEEFRRAPADYVIVKPRFSAFFHTELDLILRRLGVRTLYLIGTTTPNCIRTTCYDGLSLDYNVGILTDCCSGVPLSG
;
A
#
# COMPACT_ATOMS: atom_id res chain seq x y z
N MET A 1 17.85 -6.25 15.72
CA MET A 1 17.91 -5.52 14.44
C MET A 1 17.37 -6.43 13.35
N HIS A 2 16.41 -5.94 12.57
CA HIS A 2 15.80 -6.68 11.47
C HIS A 2 16.54 -6.38 10.17
N LYS A 3 16.92 -7.43 9.42
CA LYS A 3 17.59 -7.26 8.13
C LYS A 3 16.60 -6.91 7.01
N TYR A 4 15.36 -7.36 7.15
CA TYR A 4 14.29 -7.29 6.17
C TYR A 4 13.06 -6.61 6.74
N ALA A 5 12.22 -6.04 5.86
CA ALA A 5 10.84 -5.64 6.15
C ALA A 5 9.95 -5.89 4.93
N LEU A 6 8.67 -6.14 5.18
CA LEU A 6 7.63 -6.21 4.16
C LEU A 6 6.84 -4.89 4.18
N VAL A 7 6.64 -4.27 3.02
CA VAL A 7 5.79 -3.08 2.87
C VAL A 7 4.59 -3.45 2.00
N VAL A 8 3.40 -3.37 2.60
CA VAL A 8 2.11 -3.68 1.97
C VAL A 8 1.48 -2.36 1.51
N ILE A 9 1.34 -2.17 0.21
CA ILE A 9 0.99 -0.88 -0.39
C ILE A 9 -0.44 -0.89 -0.92
N ASP A 10 -1.29 0.02 -0.43
CA ASP A 10 -2.62 0.36 -0.95
C ASP A 10 -3.61 -0.83 -1.10
N MET A 11 -3.44 -1.89 -0.33
CA MET A 11 -4.34 -3.04 -0.37
C MET A 11 -5.58 -2.78 0.50
N GLN A 12 -6.38 -1.80 0.09
CA GLN A 12 -7.56 -1.28 0.79
C GLN A 12 -8.81 -1.43 -0.07
N ARG A 13 -9.99 -1.51 0.56
CA ARG A 13 -11.27 -1.68 -0.15
C ARG A 13 -11.47 -0.65 -1.26
N GLY A 14 -11.11 0.60 -1.05
CA GLY A 14 -11.21 1.65 -2.07
C GLY A 14 -10.44 1.38 -3.36
N PHE A 15 -9.43 0.49 -3.34
CA PHE A 15 -8.71 0.04 -4.54
C PHE A 15 -9.12 -1.36 -5.02
N LEU A 16 -9.73 -2.16 -4.14
CA LEU A 16 -10.07 -3.56 -4.40
C LEU A 16 -11.52 -3.77 -4.86
N ASP A 17 -12.43 -2.86 -4.50
CA ASP A 17 -13.85 -3.00 -4.79
C ASP A 17 -14.19 -2.41 -6.18
N PRO A 18 -14.84 -3.18 -7.06
CA PRO A 18 -15.21 -2.72 -8.41
C PRO A 18 -16.16 -1.52 -8.45
N SER A 19 -16.88 -1.23 -7.37
CA SER A 19 -17.76 -0.06 -7.28
C SER A 19 -16.99 1.25 -7.03
N SER A 20 -15.71 1.17 -6.64
CA SER A 20 -14.89 2.35 -6.37
C SER A 20 -14.37 2.98 -7.67
N PRO A 21 -14.41 4.32 -7.80
CA PRO A 21 -13.78 5.02 -8.93
C PRO A 21 -12.24 4.91 -8.92
N LEU A 22 -11.66 4.42 -7.82
CA LEU A 22 -10.22 4.17 -7.70
C LEU A 22 -9.88 2.68 -7.88
N TYR A 23 -10.85 1.85 -8.28
CA TYR A 23 -10.67 0.42 -8.47
C TYR A 23 -9.48 0.07 -9.37
N ILE A 24 -8.73 -0.91 -8.96
CA ILE A 24 -7.59 -1.46 -9.72
C ILE A 24 -7.91 -2.88 -10.13
N ALA A 25 -8.10 -3.09 -11.43
CA ALA A 25 -8.36 -4.42 -11.96
C ALA A 25 -7.25 -5.42 -11.59
N GLY A 26 -7.64 -6.61 -11.14
CA GLY A 26 -6.71 -7.66 -10.72
C GLY A 26 -6.10 -7.49 -9.33
N ALA A 27 -6.34 -6.36 -8.64
CA ALA A 27 -5.78 -6.16 -7.30
C ALA A 27 -6.37 -7.14 -6.28
N ALA A 28 -7.67 -7.39 -6.34
CA ALA A 28 -8.33 -8.35 -5.46
C ALA A 28 -7.81 -9.79 -5.63
N ASP A 29 -7.39 -10.16 -6.84
CA ASP A 29 -6.85 -11.49 -7.14
C ASP A 29 -5.52 -11.76 -6.43
N THR A 30 -4.78 -10.71 -6.04
CA THR A 30 -3.51 -10.82 -5.33
C THR A 30 -3.67 -10.97 -3.82
N VAL A 31 -4.85 -10.75 -3.27
CA VAL A 31 -5.10 -10.80 -1.81
C VAL A 31 -4.65 -12.11 -1.17
N PRO A 32 -4.93 -13.31 -1.73
CA PRO A 32 -4.45 -14.55 -1.14
C PRO A 32 -2.92 -14.69 -1.11
N ALA A 33 -2.22 -14.20 -2.14
CA ALA A 33 -0.76 -14.21 -2.18
C ALA A 33 -0.18 -13.21 -1.17
N CYS A 34 -0.73 -12.01 -1.09
CA CYS A 34 -0.35 -11.01 -0.10
C CYS A 34 -0.55 -11.53 1.34
N ALA A 35 -1.69 -12.18 1.62
CA ALA A 35 -1.97 -12.75 2.93
C ALA A 35 -0.92 -13.80 3.33
N ARG A 36 -0.52 -14.68 2.40
CA ARG A 36 0.54 -15.66 2.64
C ARG A 36 1.90 -15.01 2.92
N ALA A 37 2.25 -13.94 2.19
CA ALA A 37 3.49 -13.20 2.40
C ALA A 37 3.51 -12.52 3.78
N ILE A 38 2.41 -11.89 4.19
CA ILE A 38 2.24 -11.28 5.52
C ILE A 38 2.39 -12.34 6.62
N ASP A 39 1.67 -13.44 6.51
CA ASP A 39 1.74 -14.57 7.46
C ASP A 39 3.17 -15.14 7.58
N CYS A 40 3.87 -15.28 6.46
CA CYS A 40 5.26 -15.73 6.45
C CYS A 40 6.17 -14.76 7.23
N CYS A 41 6.01 -13.44 7.00
CA CYS A 41 6.75 -12.41 7.72
C CYS A 41 6.46 -12.44 9.22
N HIS A 42 5.20 -12.56 9.63
CA HIS A 42 4.81 -12.66 11.04
C HIS A 42 5.47 -13.87 11.71
N ARG A 43 5.42 -15.06 11.10
CA ARG A 43 6.07 -16.26 11.62
C ARG A 43 7.59 -16.14 11.72
N ALA A 44 8.20 -15.40 10.80
CA ALA A 44 9.64 -15.18 10.76
C ALA A 44 10.11 -13.99 11.63
N GLY A 45 9.19 -13.27 12.28
CA GLY A 45 9.51 -12.07 13.05
C GLY A 45 10.03 -10.92 12.17
N VAL A 46 9.66 -10.89 10.89
CA VAL A 46 9.99 -9.81 9.96
C VAL A 46 8.95 -8.69 10.13
N PRO A 47 9.36 -7.43 10.35
CA PRO A 47 8.43 -6.30 10.45
C PRO A 47 7.58 -6.13 9.19
N VAL A 48 6.28 -5.88 9.41
CA VAL A 48 5.33 -5.57 8.35
C VAL A 48 4.87 -4.12 8.50
N VAL A 49 4.90 -3.37 7.41
CA VAL A 49 4.44 -1.98 7.34
C VAL A 49 3.32 -1.88 6.32
N PHE A 50 2.15 -1.48 6.76
CA PHE A 50 1.02 -1.16 5.88
C PHE A 50 1.09 0.31 5.47
N ALA A 51 1.39 0.57 4.21
CA ALA A 51 1.38 1.90 3.62
C ALA A 51 0.02 2.13 2.97
N VAL A 52 -0.82 2.93 3.62
CA VAL A 52 -2.22 3.11 3.27
C VAL A 52 -2.51 4.51 2.74
N ARG A 53 -3.61 4.65 1.99
CA ARG A 53 -4.23 5.94 1.66
C ARG A 53 -5.36 6.21 2.64
N HIS A 54 -5.44 7.44 3.08
CA HIS A 54 -6.58 7.97 3.80
C HIS A 54 -6.72 9.44 3.41
N TYR A 55 -7.90 9.84 2.95
CA TYR A 55 -8.18 11.21 2.55
C TYR A 55 -9.09 11.92 3.55
N ARG A 56 -8.82 13.18 3.77
CA ARG A 56 -9.68 14.04 4.57
C ARG A 56 -11.06 14.18 3.88
N ALA A 57 -12.11 14.24 4.67
CA ALA A 57 -13.48 14.38 4.15
C ALA A 57 -13.71 15.64 3.31
N ASP A 58 -12.93 16.72 3.57
CA ASP A 58 -12.95 17.97 2.79
C ASP A 58 -12.17 17.89 1.48
N GLY A 59 -11.39 16.80 1.27
CA GLY A 59 -10.59 16.57 0.06
C GLY A 59 -9.34 17.44 -0.08
N SER A 60 -8.95 18.17 0.96
CA SER A 60 -7.83 19.11 0.93
C SER A 60 -6.46 18.45 0.68
N ASP A 61 -6.35 17.15 0.89
CA ASP A 61 -5.14 16.34 0.70
C ASP A 61 -5.19 15.41 -0.52
N VAL A 62 -6.32 15.36 -1.23
CA VAL A 62 -6.46 14.58 -2.48
C VAL A 62 -5.59 15.18 -3.57
N GLU A 63 -4.96 14.34 -4.39
CA GLU A 63 -4.18 14.80 -5.53
C GLU A 63 -5.07 15.56 -6.54
N ARG A 64 -4.59 16.69 -7.04
CA ARG A 64 -5.34 17.51 -8.00
C ARG A 64 -5.84 16.72 -9.20
N ALA A 65 -5.01 15.81 -9.72
CA ALA A 65 -5.37 14.99 -10.87
C ALA A 65 -6.49 13.97 -10.58
N ARG A 66 -6.77 13.66 -9.31
CA ARG A 66 -7.80 12.73 -8.88
C ARG A 66 -9.03 13.39 -8.30
N TYR A 67 -8.94 14.67 -7.94
CA TYR A 67 -9.94 15.32 -7.13
C TYR A 67 -11.37 15.23 -7.71
N ASP A 68 -11.55 15.51 -9.00
CA ASP A 68 -12.87 15.49 -9.63
C ASP A 68 -13.49 14.09 -9.64
N VAL A 69 -12.69 13.06 -9.96
CA VAL A 69 -13.13 11.66 -9.96
C VAL A 69 -13.45 11.22 -8.53
N TRP A 70 -12.60 11.55 -7.57
CA TRP A 70 -12.78 11.24 -6.17
C TRP A 70 -14.04 11.90 -5.59
N ALA A 71 -14.22 13.21 -5.81
CA ALA A 71 -15.32 13.98 -5.26
C ALA A 71 -16.68 13.55 -5.81
N LYS A 72 -16.76 13.24 -7.12
CA LYS A 72 -17.98 12.76 -7.79
C LYS A 72 -18.26 11.28 -7.54
N GLY A 73 -17.23 10.50 -7.22
CA GLY A 73 -17.29 9.05 -7.08
C GLY A 73 -17.51 8.55 -5.65
N GLY A 74 -18.03 9.36 -4.74
CA GLY A 74 -18.36 8.94 -3.37
C GLY A 74 -17.22 9.06 -2.38
N LYS A 75 -16.19 9.84 -2.72
CA LYS A 75 -15.04 10.17 -1.84
C LYS A 75 -14.32 8.94 -1.26
N PRO A 76 -13.92 7.95 -2.08
CA PRO A 76 -13.31 6.71 -1.57
C PRO A 76 -12.10 6.99 -0.67
N LEU A 77 -11.83 6.08 0.26
CA LEU A 77 -10.73 6.17 1.23
C LEU A 77 -10.83 7.37 2.19
N SER A 78 -12.01 7.91 2.42
CA SER A 78 -12.27 8.95 3.42
C SER A 78 -13.29 8.47 4.45
N GLU A 79 -13.40 9.19 5.56
CA GLU A 79 -14.37 8.89 6.62
C GLU A 79 -15.84 8.93 6.17
N THR A 80 -16.12 9.60 5.07
CA THR A 80 -17.50 9.82 4.57
C THR A 80 -17.88 8.91 3.40
N CYS A 81 -16.99 8.03 2.98
CA CYS A 81 -17.26 7.13 1.86
C CYS A 81 -18.13 5.93 2.25
N PRO A 82 -18.79 5.26 1.29
CA PRO A 82 -19.42 3.96 1.52
C PRO A 82 -18.42 2.92 2.02
N ALA A 83 -18.88 1.97 2.85
CA ALA A 83 -18.03 0.94 3.43
C ALA A 83 -17.25 0.09 2.41
N SER A 84 -17.83 -0.13 1.21
CA SER A 84 -17.16 -0.82 0.11
C SER A 84 -15.94 -0.07 -0.46
N MET A 85 -15.87 1.25 -0.25
CA MET A 85 -14.79 2.11 -0.74
C MET A 85 -13.88 2.62 0.38
N SER A 86 -13.99 2.03 1.59
CA SER A 86 -13.25 2.49 2.77
C SER A 86 -11.75 2.21 2.67
N ASP A 87 -11.02 2.75 3.60
CA ASP A 87 -9.58 2.52 3.79
C ASP A 87 -9.27 1.20 4.51
N ALA A 88 -10.29 0.42 4.87
CA ALA A 88 -10.12 -0.90 5.46
C ALA A 88 -9.40 -1.86 4.49
N TRP A 89 -8.53 -2.69 5.02
CA TRP A 89 -7.87 -3.79 4.30
C TRP A 89 -8.65 -5.10 4.41
N PRO A 90 -8.32 -6.11 3.59
CA PRO A 90 -8.92 -7.44 3.66
C PRO A 90 -8.69 -8.12 5.02
N GLU A 91 -9.72 -8.81 5.52
CA GLU A 91 -9.65 -9.54 6.80
C GLU A 91 -8.60 -10.66 6.78
N GLU A 92 -8.31 -11.20 5.59
CA GLU A 92 -7.31 -12.22 5.34
C GLU A 92 -5.90 -11.80 5.76
N PHE A 93 -5.63 -10.49 5.83
CA PHE A 93 -4.30 -9.98 6.18
C PHE A 93 -3.94 -10.15 7.66
N ARG A 94 -4.92 -10.41 8.54
CA ARG A 94 -4.72 -10.73 9.97
C ARG A 94 -3.63 -9.88 10.61
N ARG A 95 -3.79 -8.56 10.51
CA ARG A 95 -2.82 -7.60 11.03
C ARG A 95 -2.47 -7.89 12.49
N ALA A 96 -1.18 -7.95 12.79
CA ALA A 96 -0.66 -8.10 14.14
C ALA A 96 -0.58 -6.74 14.88
N PRO A 97 -0.68 -6.71 16.22
CA PRO A 97 -0.52 -5.46 16.98
C PRO A 97 0.85 -4.80 16.81
N ALA A 98 1.86 -5.57 16.42
CA ALA A 98 3.22 -5.08 16.18
C ALA A 98 3.44 -4.50 14.77
N ASP A 99 2.46 -4.62 13.88
CA ASP A 99 2.56 -4.08 12.52
C ASP A 99 2.47 -2.55 12.53
N TYR A 100 3.29 -1.94 11.70
CA TYR A 100 3.24 -0.49 11.49
C TYR A 100 2.17 -0.14 10.47
N VAL A 101 1.54 1.01 10.65
CA VAL A 101 0.63 1.61 9.67
C VAL A 101 1.10 3.02 9.42
N ILE A 102 1.37 3.36 8.17
CA ILE A 102 1.71 4.71 7.74
C ILE A 102 0.68 5.20 6.73
N VAL A 103 0.29 6.47 6.82
CA VAL A 103 -0.59 7.10 5.85
C VAL A 103 0.25 7.86 4.85
N LYS A 104 0.23 7.44 3.59
CA LYS A 104 1.00 8.09 2.53
C LYS A 104 0.12 9.06 1.72
N PRO A 105 0.54 10.31 1.55
CA PRO A 105 -0.26 11.31 0.84
C PRO A 105 -0.15 11.19 -0.69
N ARG A 106 0.87 10.50 -1.22
CA ARG A 106 1.14 10.38 -2.66
C ARG A 106 1.52 8.95 -3.04
N PHE A 107 2.07 8.72 -4.21
CA PHE A 107 2.34 7.38 -4.73
C PHE A 107 3.38 6.62 -3.91
N SER A 108 4.54 7.23 -3.69
CA SER A 108 5.61 6.60 -2.90
C SER A 108 5.26 6.49 -1.43
N ALA A 109 5.58 5.34 -0.84
CA ALA A 109 5.45 5.13 0.60
C ALA A 109 6.50 5.91 1.41
N PHE A 110 7.55 6.43 0.78
CA PHE A 110 8.54 7.28 1.43
C PHE A 110 8.18 8.77 1.42
N PHE A 111 7.33 9.19 0.47
CA PHE A 111 7.05 10.60 0.28
C PHE A 111 6.20 11.19 1.42
N HIS A 112 6.80 12.09 2.21
CA HIS A 112 6.17 12.72 3.38
C HIS A 112 5.55 11.73 4.37
N THR A 113 6.24 10.63 4.64
CA THR A 113 5.89 9.65 5.66
C THR A 113 7.06 9.38 6.59
N GLU A 114 6.80 8.69 7.68
CA GLU A 114 7.82 8.23 8.63
C GLU A 114 8.47 6.89 8.25
N LEU A 115 8.24 6.36 7.03
CA LEU A 115 8.72 5.04 6.64
C LEU A 115 10.24 4.90 6.81
N ASP A 116 11.04 5.84 6.28
CA ASP A 116 12.49 5.79 6.37
C ASP A 116 12.98 5.80 7.83
N LEU A 117 12.35 6.63 8.67
CA LEU A 117 12.66 6.69 10.10
C LEU A 117 12.42 5.34 10.79
N ILE A 118 11.27 4.71 10.54
CA ILE A 118 10.90 3.40 11.09
C ILE A 118 11.93 2.34 10.64
N LEU A 119 12.20 2.25 9.35
CA LEU A 119 13.08 1.24 8.78
C LEU A 119 14.53 1.37 9.30
N ARG A 120 15.06 2.59 9.35
CA ARG A 120 16.40 2.83 9.91
C ARG A 120 16.46 2.48 11.40
N ARG A 121 15.43 2.84 12.16
CA ARG A 121 15.36 2.51 13.58
C ARG A 121 15.33 1.01 13.84
N LEU A 122 14.68 0.24 12.95
CA LEU A 122 14.65 -1.23 12.98
C LEU A 122 15.94 -1.87 12.46
N GLY A 123 16.82 -1.11 11.83
CA GLY A 123 18.05 -1.61 11.20
C GLY A 123 17.83 -2.37 9.90
N VAL A 124 16.70 -2.11 9.24
CA VAL A 124 16.33 -2.74 7.95
C VAL A 124 17.26 -2.27 6.84
N ARG A 125 17.66 -3.19 5.97
CA ARG A 125 18.48 -2.92 4.78
C ARG A 125 17.83 -3.38 3.49
N THR A 126 16.89 -4.30 3.56
CA THR A 126 16.20 -4.84 2.40
C THR A 126 14.70 -4.75 2.60
N LEU A 127 14.00 -4.18 1.62
CA LEU A 127 12.55 -4.09 1.58
C LEU A 127 11.99 -5.09 0.59
N TYR A 128 10.91 -5.75 0.96
CA TYR A 128 10.05 -6.45 0.01
C TYR A 128 8.76 -5.67 -0.14
N LEU A 129 8.40 -5.36 -1.39
CA LEU A 129 7.18 -4.60 -1.72
C LEU A 129 6.11 -5.53 -2.27
N ILE A 130 4.89 -5.37 -1.77
CA ILE A 130 3.68 -6.05 -2.26
C ILE A 130 2.53 -5.04 -2.35
N GLY A 131 1.54 -5.37 -3.14
CA GLY A 131 0.29 -4.60 -3.23
C GLY A 131 0.05 -3.95 -4.58
N THR A 132 -0.59 -2.77 -4.58
CA THR A 132 -1.09 -2.12 -5.80
C THR A 132 -0.68 -0.65 -5.87
N THR A 133 -0.40 -0.09 -7.01
CA THR A 133 -0.34 -0.67 -8.36
C THR A 133 1.08 -0.59 -8.88
N THR A 134 1.50 -1.61 -9.61
CA THR A 134 2.88 -1.76 -10.09
C THR A 134 3.41 -0.52 -10.84
N PRO A 135 2.70 0.07 -11.82
CA PRO A 135 3.22 1.22 -12.56
C PRO A 135 3.31 2.51 -11.74
N ASN A 136 2.68 2.61 -10.59
CA ASN A 136 2.64 3.83 -9.77
C ASN A 136 3.25 3.62 -8.39
N CYS A 137 2.45 3.19 -7.41
CA CYS A 137 2.85 3.17 -5.99
C CYS A 137 4.01 2.20 -5.72
N ILE A 138 4.00 1.00 -6.34
CA ILE A 138 5.10 0.04 -6.20
C ILE A 138 6.37 0.60 -6.84
N ARG A 139 6.30 1.05 -8.10
CA ARG A 139 7.45 1.59 -8.83
C ARG A 139 8.07 2.80 -8.14
N THR A 140 7.26 3.78 -7.74
CA THR A 140 7.78 4.99 -7.09
C THR A 140 8.40 4.68 -5.73
N THR A 141 7.78 3.79 -4.94
CA THR A 141 8.35 3.34 -3.67
C THR A 141 9.66 2.59 -3.88
N CYS A 142 9.76 1.77 -4.94
CA CYS A 142 10.99 1.06 -5.28
C CYS A 142 12.14 2.04 -5.59
N TYR A 143 11.91 3.04 -6.46
CA TYR A 143 12.94 4.00 -6.81
C TYR A 143 13.37 4.89 -5.64
N ASP A 144 12.43 5.32 -4.81
CA ASP A 144 12.76 6.09 -3.62
C ASP A 144 13.53 5.23 -2.60
N GLY A 145 13.14 3.96 -2.41
CA GLY A 145 13.88 3.04 -1.56
C GLY A 145 15.32 2.83 -2.02
N LEU A 146 15.54 2.63 -3.32
CA LEU A 146 16.88 2.53 -3.90
C LEU A 146 17.69 3.83 -3.73
N SER A 147 17.03 4.98 -3.88
CA SER A 147 17.66 6.30 -3.69
C SER A 147 18.05 6.58 -2.24
N LEU A 148 17.42 5.88 -1.28
CA LEU A 148 17.71 5.93 0.16
C LEU A 148 18.63 4.79 0.63
N ASP A 149 19.31 4.11 -0.31
CA ASP A 149 20.26 3.01 -0.05
C ASP A 149 19.65 1.73 0.54
N TYR A 150 18.36 1.47 0.30
CA TYR A 150 17.77 0.17 0.57
C TYR A 150 17.95 -0.78 -0.62
N ASN A 151 18.16 -2.06 -0.35
CA ASN A 151 17.89 -3.09 -1.34
C ASN A 151 16.37 -3.26 -1.45
N VAL A 152 15.85 -3.40 -2.66
CA VAL A 152 14.40 -3.53 -2.87
C VAL A 152 14.11 -4.77 -3.72
N GLY A 153 13.27 -5.65 -3.19
CA GLY A 153 12.67 -6.78 -3.90
C GLY A 153 11.17 -6.54 -4.10
N ILE A 154 10.63 -7.01 -5.22
CA ILE A 154 9.19 -6.95 -5.51
C ILE A 154 8.69 -8.39 -5.63
N LEU A 155 7.67 -8.76 -4.82
CA LEU A 155 7.02 -10.06 -4.96
C LEU A 155 5.93 -9.95 -6.03
N THR A 156 6.24 -10.40 -7.23
CA THR A 156 5.45 -10.13 -8.43
C THR A 156 4.06 -10.79 -8.40
N ASP A 157 3.93 -11.94 -7.77
CA ASP A 157 2.66 -12.64 -7.54
C ASP A 157 1.76 -11.94 -6.50
N CYS A 158 2.33 -11.03 -5.72
CA CYS A 158 1.64 -10.20 -4.73
C CYS A 158 1.40 -8.77 -5.25
N CYS A 159 1.65 -8.48 -6.52
CA CYS A 159 1.49 -7.15 -7.08
C CYS A 159 0.51 -7.15 -8.24
N SER A 160 -0.28 -6.08 -8.33
CA SER A 160 -1.21 -5.85 -9.44
C SER A 160 -0.91 -4.55 -10.18
N GLY A 161 -1.36 -4.49 -11.40
CA GLY A 161 -1.20 -3.31 -12.24
C GLY A 161 -1.91 -3.51 -13.57
N VAL A 162 -1.92 -2.48 -14.39
CA VAL A 162 -2.46 -2.60 -15.75
C VAL A 162 -1.66 -3.68 -16.46
N PRO A 163 -2.29 -4.71 -17.04
CA PRO A 163 -1.59 -5.65 -17.88
C PRO A 163 -0.86 -4.86 -18.97
N LEU A 164 0.42 -5.13 -19.15
CA LEU A 164 1.10 -4.67 -20.36
C LEU A 164 0.36 -5.36 -21.51
N SER A 165 -0.44 -4.59 -22.26
CA SER A 165 -0.99 -5.08 -23.52
C SER A 165 0.19 -5.49 -24.38
N GLY A 166 0.33 -6.79 -24.59
CA GLY A 166 1.28 -7.34 -25.56
C GLY A 166 0.95 -6.87 -26.96
#